data_cf3addfa25f64a896d513ed140fc3d8d
#
_entry.id   cf3addfa25f64a896d513ed140fc3d8d
#
_cell.length_a   1.000
_cell.length_b   1.000
_cell.length_c   1.000
_cell.angle_alpha   90.00
_cell.angle_beta   90.00
_cell.angle_gamma   90.00
#
_symmetry.space_group_name_H-M   'P 1'
#
loop_
_entity.id
_entity.type
_entity.pdbx_description
1 polymer ?
#
loop_
_entity_poly.entity_id
_entity_poly.type
_entity_poly.pdbx_seq_one_letter_code
_entity_poly.pdbx_strand_id
1 'polypeptide(L)'
;LECREAKKGFHIILDESAFYPEGGGQPSDAGYLNDVKVKEVHEKDGEIIHYTKEAIEAGSDVTGKIDWDRRFDLMQQHSGEHIVSGLVHEAYGYDNVGFHMSSDVITVDLSGVLSEAQLAEIEAETNRKIWENSEVEITYPSRDELDKLDYRSKKELTGQVRLVRFPGSDLCACCGTHVTHTGEIGAVKILTVENFHEGIRLTMICGKRVMDYLNMVNDQNRQVSMKLSAKIGETAAAVARLQDENFRLKGQVNHMFDELCTVEAKNWEGAGSVLLFHEGLEADQVRRMADAVMQKCSGCCAVFSANGDGSHDIFYCIEKGMKADTVVAVEKLLQDHTEMELVNDF
;
A
#
# COMPACT_ATOMS: atom_id res chain seq x y z
N LEU A 1 -44.81 -1.77 4.93
CA LEU A 1 -43.61 -2.29 5.57
C LEU A 1 -43.84 -3.70 6.08
N GLU A 2 -42.92 -4.63 5.81
CA GLU A 2 -42.83 -5.93 6.45
C GLU A 2 -41.60 -6.00 7.36
N CYS A 3 -41.72 -6.74 8.48
CA CYS A 3 -40.61 -7.01 9.39
C CYS A 3 -40.54 -8.52 9.60
N ARG A 4 -39.41 -9.12 9.18
CA ARG A 4 -39.17 -10.56 9.31
C ARG A 4 -37.99 -10.78 10.26
N GLU A 5 -38.17 -11.62 11.28
CA GLU A 5 -37.08 -11.99 12.19
C GLU A 5 -36.04 -12.87 11.47
N ALA A 6 -34.76 -12.61 11.68
CA ALA A 6 -33.65 -13.33 11.08
C ALA A 6 -32.61 -13.75 12.13
N LYS A 7 -31.69 -14.66 11.79
CA LYS A 7 -30.68 -15.20 12.73
C LYS A 7 -29.82 -14.12 13.42
N LYS A 8 -29.66 -12.94 12.83
CA LYS A 8 -28.79 -11.85 13.34
C LYS A 8 -29.48 -10.49 13.26
N GLY A 9 -30.76 -10.39 13.64
CA GLY A 9 -31.52 -9.16 13.61
C GLY A 9 -32.81 -9.29 12.80
N PHE A 10 -33.16 -8.25 12.05
CA PHE A 10 -34.43 -8.18 11.33
C PHE A 10 -34.22 -7.79 9.87
N HIS A 11 -35.05 -8.31 9.00
CA HIS A 11 -35.19 -7.97 7.60
C HIS A 11 -36.39 -7.06 7.44
N ILE A 12 -36.16 -5.81 7.07
CA ILE A 12 -37.22 -4.84 6.84
C ILE A 12 -37.39 -4.66 5.32
N ILE A 13 -38.59 -4.87 4.84
CA ILE A 13 -38.96 -4.72 3.44
C ILE A 13 -39.98 -3.60 3.35
N LEU A 14 -39.71 -2.62 2.48
CA LEU A 14 -40.55 -1.47 2.24
C LEU A 14 -41.26 -1.63 0.89
N ASP A 15 -42.39 -0.99 0.74
CA ASP A 15 -43.11 -0.85 -0.54
C ASP A 15 -42.31 -0.01 -1.54
N GLU A 16 -41.62 1.05 -1.06
CA GLU A 16 -40.68 1.85 -1.85
C GLU A 16 -39.41 2.11 -1.02
N SER A 17 -38.26 2.13 -1.66
CA SER A 17 -36.97 2.41 -0.97
C SER A 17 -36.03 3.24 -1.86
N ALA A 18 -35.46 4.28 -1.27
CA ALA A 18 -34.36 5.05 -1.87
C ALA A 18 -32.96 4.48 -1.52
N PHE A 19 -32.90 3.47 -0.66
CA PHE A 19 -31.63 2.81 -0.31
C PHE A 19 -31.16 1.93 -1.47
N TYR A 20 -29.89 2.12 -1.87
CA TYR A 20 -29.27 1.31 -2.90
C TYR A 20 -28.86 -0.05 -2.32
N PRO A 21 -29.34 -1.17 -2.88
CA PRO A 21 -28.87 -2.50 -2.52
C PRO A 21 -27.48 -2.76 -3.10
N GLU A 22 -26.68 -3.58 -2.44
CA GLU A 22 -25.37 -3.99 -2.97
C GLU A 22 -25.51 -4.62 -4.36
N GLY A 23 -24.70 -4.13 -5.30
CA GLY A 23 -24.74 -4.65 -6.67
C GLY A 23 -23.69 -4.03 -7.57
N GLY A 24 -23.32 -4.74 -8.64
CA GLY A 24 -22.41 -4.22 -9.66
C GLY A 24 -21.01 -3.80 -9.17
N GLY A 25 -20.54 -4.34 -8.05
CA GLY A 25 -19.26 -3.95 -7.42
C GLY A 25 -19.36 -2.74 -6.50
N GLN A 26 -20.55 -2.11 -6.38
CA GLN A 26 -20.80 -1.03 -5.44
C GLN A 26 -21.43 -1.58 -4.15
N PRO A 27 -20.89 -1.24 -2.96
CA PRO A 27 -21.49 -1.59 -1.68
C PRO A 27 -22.84 -0.92 -1.48
N SER A 28 -23.69 -1.53 -0.64
CA SER A 28 -24.99 -0.99 -0.29
C SER A 28 -24.91 0.32 0.48
N ASP A 29 -26.03 1.05 0.49
CA ASP A 29 -26.21 2.13 1.41
C ASP A 29 -26.30 1.65 2.86
N ALA A 30 -26.05 2.59 3.75
CA ALA A 30 -26.36 2.54 5.15
C ALA A 30 -27.20 3.76 5.55
N GLY A 31 -27.76 3.75 6.75
CA GLY A 31 -28.56 4.88 7.23
C GLY A 31 -29.52 4.49 8.34
N TYR A 32 -30.72 5.06 8.32
CA TYR A 32 -31.74 4.84 9.35
C TYR A 32 -33.13 4.74 8.73
N LEU A 33 -33.96 3.88 9.30
CA LEU A 33 -35.41 3.85 9.15
C LEU A 33 -36.01 4.32 10.47
N ASN A 34 -36.54 5.53 10.52
CA ASN A 34 -36.80 6.28 11.75
C ASN A 34 -35.50 6.33 12.60
N ASP A 35 -35.49 5.74 13.81
CA ASP A 35 -34.32 5.68 14.69
C ASP A 35 -33.56 4.35 14.60
N VAL A 36 -34.06 3.39 13.80
CA VAL A 36 -33.47 2.07 13.63
C VAL A 36 -32.37 2.09 12.58
N LYS A 37 -31.15 1.71 12.95
CA LYS A 37 -29.99 1.72 12.05
C LYS A 37 -30.07 0.61 11.01
N VAL A 38 -30.03 1.00 9.72
CA VAL A 38 -29.80 0.12 8.58
C VAL A 38 -28.30 -0.03 8.34
N LYS A 39 -27.82 -1.28 8.35
CA LYS A 39 -26.39 -1.58 8.16
C LYS A 39 -26.03 -1.90 6.73
N GLU A 40 -26.88 -2.68 6.10
CA GLU A 40 -26.71 -3.21 4.75
C GLU A 40 -28.06 -3.32 4.08
N VAL A 41 -28.06 -3.25 2.76
CA VAL A 41 -29.25 -3.43 1.94
C VAL A 41 -28.91 -4.38 0.81
N HIS A 42 -29.73 -5.40 0.60
CA HIS A 42 -29.53 -6.38 -0.47
C HIS A 42 -30.83 -6.59 -1.25
N GLU A 43 -30.69 -6.93 -2.51
CA GLU A 43 -31.80 -7.39 -3.34
C GLU A 43 -31.81 -8.93 -3.35
N LYS A 44 -32.94 -9.51 -3.03
CA LYS A 44 -33.13 -10.95 -3.10
C LYS A 44 -34.55 -11.28 -3.57
N ASP A 45 -34.65 -12.08 -4.61
CA ASP A 45 -35.93 -12.53 -5.18
C ASP A 45 -36.86 -11.35 -5.57
N GLY A 46 -36.27 -10.21 -5.98
CA GLY A 46 -36.98 -8.98 -6.33
C GLY A 46 -37.41 -8.12 -5.14
N GLU A 47 -37.08 -8.50 -3.93
CA GLU A 47 -37.33 -7.70 -2.71
C GLU A 47 -36.07 -6.96 -2.27
N ILE A 48 -36.21 -5.66 -1.94
CA ILE A 48 -35.13 -4.85 -1.31
C ILE A 48 -35.21 -5.04 0.20
N ILE A 49 -34.21 -5.70 0.77
CA ILE A 49 -34.15 -6.08 2.18
C ILE A 49 -33.15 -5.18 2.90
N HIS A 50 -33.66 -4.43 3.90
CA HIS A 50 -32.85 -3.60 4.81
C HIS A 50 -32.52 -4.39 6.05
N TYR A 51 -31.23 -4.57 6.34
CA TYR A 51 -30.74 -5.34 7.48
C TYR A 51 -30.57 -4.45 8.72
N THR A 52 -31.36 -4.74 9.76
CA THR A 52 -31.38 -3.98 11.02
C THR A 52 -31.08 -4.89 12.22
N LYS A 53 -30.70 -4.29 13.36
CA LYS A 53 -30.59 -5.02 14.62
C LYS A 53 -31.89 -5.06 15.41
N GLU A 54 -32.76 -4.07 15.19
CA GLU A 54 -33.98 -3.83 15.93
C GLU A 54 -35.18 -3.99 14.99
N ALA A 55 -36.29 -4.45 15.55
CA ALA A 55 -37.55 -4.60 14.82
C ALA A 55 -38.21 -3.24 14.57
N ILE A 56 -38.97 -3.17 13.49
CA ILE A 56 -39.88 -2.07 13.23
C ILE A 56 -41.28 -2.67 13.09
N GLU A 57 -42.29 -2.00 13.67
CA GLU A 57 -43.68 -2.48 13.65
C GLU A 57 -44.15 -2.66 12.19
N ALA A 58 -44.62 -3.86 11.86
CA ALA A 58 -45.11 -4.16 10.52
C ALA A 58 -46.37 -3.33 10.22
N GLY A 59 -46.45 -2.84 9.00
CA GLY A 59 -47.55 -1.96 8.56
C GLY A 59 -47.39 -0.48 8.95
N SER A 60 -46.34 -0.13 9.71
CA SER A 60 -46.10 1.28 10.06
C SER A 60 -45.48 2.06 8.90
N ASP A 61 -45.67 3.36 8.90
CA ASP A 61 -44.93 4.29 8.04
C ASP A 61 -43.55 4.59 8.63
N VAL A 62 -42.52 4.63 7.77
CA VAL A 62 -41.15 4.94 8.17
C VAL A 62 -40.54 6.05 7.32
N THR A 63 -39.71 6.84 7.95
CA THR A 63 -38.87 7.83 7.27
C THR A 63 -37.46 7.21 7.08
N GLY A 64 -37.08 7.00 5.82
CA GLY A 64 -35.74 6.57 5.47
C GLY A 64 -34.76 7.75 5.42
N LYS A 65 -33.63 7.63 6.12
CA LYS A 65 -32.54 8.60 6.07
C LYS A 65 -31.25 7.89 5.67
N ILE A 66 -30.84 8.08 4.41
CA ILE A 66 -29.58 7.53 3.89
C ILE A 66 -28.41 8.28 4.51
N ASP A 67 -27.32 7.56 4.82
CA ASP A 67 -26.01 8.14 5.11
C ASP A 67 -25.48 8.78 3.81
N TRP A 68 -25.74 10.08 3.67
CA TRP A 68 -25.44 10.81 2.43
C TRP A 68 -23.96 10.94 2.17
N ASP A 69 -23.13 11.10 3.21
CA ASP A 69 -21.69 11.22 3.05
C ASP A 69 -21.12 9.93 2.44
N ARG A 70 -21.57 8.78 2.94
CA ARG A 70 -21.22 7.47 2.38
C ARG A 70 -21.76 7.29 0.95
N ARG A 71 -23.05 7.63 0.71
CA ARG A 71 -23.67 7.51 -0.62
C ARG A 71 -22.91 8.35 -1.63
N PHE A 72 -22.62 9.59 -1.30
CA PHE A 72 -21.98 10.54 -2.21
C PHE A 72 -20.52 10.13 -2.49
N ASP A 73 -19.78 9.66 -1.48
CA ASP A 73 -18.46 9.08 -1.69
C ASP A 73 -18.51 7.90 -2.68
N LEU A 74 -19.43 6.95 -2.51
CA LEU A 74 -19.59 5.83 -3.43
C LEU A 74 -19.99 6.28 -4.85
N MET A 75 -20.85 7.29 -4.98
CA MET A 75 -21.20 7.90 -6.27
C MET A 75 -19.98 8.52 -6.96
N GLN A 76 -19.11 9.23 -6.21
CA GLN A 76 -17.86 9.79 -6.74
C GLN A 76 -16.91 8.69 -7.24
N GLN A 77 -16.74 7.62 -6.43
CA GLN A 77 -15.90 6.49 -6.80
C GLN A 77 -16.38 5.81 -8.09
N HIS A 78 -17.68 5.50 -8.15
CA HIS A 78 -18.29 4.80 -9.29
C HIS A 78 -18.24 5.63 -10.56
N SER A 79 -18.60 6.91 -10.45
CA SER A 79 -18.59 7.81 -11.60
C SER A 79 -17.18 8.07 -12.15
N GLY A 80 -16.17 8.19 -11.27
CA GLY A 80 -14.79 8.30 -11.68
C GLY A 80 -14.27 7.06 -12.39
N GLU A 81 -14.66 5.87 -11.94
CA GLU A 81 -14.34 4.60 -12.61
C GLU A 81 -14.90 4.57 -14.05
N HIS A 82 -16.15 4.98 -14.24
CA HIS A 82 -16.76 5.03 -15.56
C HIS A 82 -15.96 5.88 -16.54
N ILE A 83 -15.54 7.08 -16.13
CA ILE A 83 -14.75 7.96 -17.00
C ILE A 83 -13.40 7.33 -17.34
N VAL A 84 -12.68 6.79 -16.36
CA VAL A 84 -11.38 6.10 -16.59
C VAL A 84 -11.56 4.91 -17.54
N SER A 85 -12.50 4.04 -17.26
CA SER A 85 -12.72 2.82 -18.06
C SER A 85 -13.19 3.16 -19.48
N GLY A 86 -14.03 4.17 -19.64
CA GLY A 86 -14.50 4.62 -20.95
C GLY A 86 -13.37 5.22 -21.80
N LEU A 87 -12.54 6.09 -21.22
CA LEU A 87 -11.38 6.65 -21.92
C LEU A 87 -10.33 5.60 -22.28
N VAL A 88 -10.10 4.62 -21.41
CA VAL A 88 -9.20 3.48 -21.71
C VAL A 88 -9.76 2.65 -22.88
N HIS A 89 -11.06 2.38 -22.86
CA HIS A 89 -11.72 1.65 -23.94
C HIS A 89 -11.65 2.40 -25.27
N GLU A 90 -11.94 3.69 -25.27
CA GLU A 90 -11.89 4.55 -26.46
C GLU A 90 -10.48 4.65 -27.05
N ALA A 91 -9.47 4.85 -26.19
CA ALA A 91 -8.10 5.09 -26.64
C ALA A 91 -7.34 3.82 -27.02
N TYR A 92 -7.60 2.69 -26.34
CA TYR A 92 -6.79 1.46 -26.45
C TYR A 92 -7.58 0.20 -26.76
N GLY A 93 -8.91 0.25 -26.75
CA GLY A 93 -9.77 -0.92 -26.97
C GLY A 93 -9.74 -1.93 -25.79
N TYR A 94 -9.28 -1.51 -24.62
CA TYR A 94 -9.24 -2.39 -23.45
C TYR A 94 -10.50 -2.26 -22.62
N ASP A 95 -11.01 -3.40 -22.16
CA ASP A 95 -12.22 -3.49 -21.37
C ASP A 95 -11.92 -3.53 -19.86
N ASN A 96 -12.83 -2.97 -19.09
CA ASN A 96 -12.91 -3.22 -17.65
C ASN A 96 -13.53 -4.61 -17.44
N VAL A 97 -12.69 -5.58 -17.03
CA VAL A 97 -13.07 -6.97 -16.78
C VAL A 97 -13.32 -7.29 -15.30
N GLY A 98 -12.98 -6.35 -14.39
CA GLY A 98 -13.20 -6.46 -12.97
C GLY A 98 -13.29 -5.09 -12.28
N PHE A 99 -14.23 -4.96 -11.35
CA PHE A 99 -14.41 -3.74 -10.56
C PHE A 99 -14.78 -4.10 -9.14
N HIS A 100 -14.08 -3.51 -8.19
CA HIS A 100 -14.39 -3.64 -6.78
C HIS A 100 -14.16 -2.31 -6.05
N MET A 101 -15.09 -1.99 -5.16
CA MET A 101 -15.08 -0.76 -4.38
C MET A 101 -14.98 -1.12 -2.89
N SER A 102 -13.86 -0.74 -2.27
CA SER A 102 -13.65 -0.88 -0.82
C SER A 102 -13.92 0.45 -0.09
N SER A 103 -13.73 0.45 1.23
CA SER A 103 -13.81 1.67 2.05
C SER A 103 -12.74 2.70 1.71
N ASP A 104 -11.59 2.27 1.22
CA ASP A 104 -10.41 3.13 1.08
C ASP A 104 -10.06 3.42 -0.38
N VAL A 105 -10.16 2.41 -1.23
CA VAL A 105 -9.79 2.49 -2.63
C VAL A 105 -10.79 1.75 -3.52
N ILE A 106 -10.70 1.99 -4.82
CA ILE A 106 -11.34 1.17 -5.83
C ILE A 106 -10.29 0.47 -6.68
N THR A 107 -10.60 -0.74 -7.14
CA THR A 107 -9.77 -1.49 -8.07
C THR A 107 -10.50 -1.71 -9.38
N VAL A 108 -9.78 -1.54 -10.48
CA VAL A 108 -10.28 -1.76 -11.85
C VAL A 108 -9.32 -2.69 -12.57
N ASP A 109 -9.82 -3.80 -13.06
CA ASP A 109 -9.05 -4.76 -13.83
C ASP A 109 -9.28 -4.49 -15.32
N LEU A 110 -8.21 -4.20 -16.05
CA LEU A 110 -8.24 -3.94 -17.49
C LEU A 110 -7.72 -5.14 -18.26
N SER A 111 -8.31 -5.40 -19.43
CA SER A 111 -7.96 -6.52 -20.30
C SER A 111 -6.62 -6.35 -21.04
N GLY A 112 -5.93 -5.24 -20.88
CA GLY A 112 -4.66 -4.95 -21.54
C GLY A 112 -3.70 -4.20 -20.64
N VAL A 113 -2.45 -4.04 -21.12
CA VAL A 113 -1.35 -3.41 -20.40
C VAL A 113 -1.15 -1.98 -20.88
N LEU A 114 -1.07 -1.04 -19.94
CA LEU A 114 -0.77 0.37 -20.18
C LEU A 114 0.58 0.76 -19.57
N SER A 115 1.36 1.57 -20.27
CA SER A 115 2.58 2.16 -19.73
C SER A 115 2.26 3.28 -18.73
N GLU A 116 3.24 3.66 -17.91
CA GLU A 116 3.10 4.79 -16.97
C GLU A 116 2.71 6.09 -17.68
N ALA A 117 3.25 6.35 -18.87
CA ALA A 117 2.92 7.54 -19.66
C ALA A 117 1.46 7.53 -20.13
N GLN A 118 0.96 6.38 -20.61
CA GLN A 118 -0.44 6.23 -21.02
C GLN A 118 -1.39 6.37 -19.84
N LEU A 119 -1.03 5.84 -18.67
CA LEU A 119 -1.82 6.00 -17.45
C LEU A 119 -1.85 7.46 -16.97
N ALA A 120 -0.73 8.17 -17.07
CA ALA A 120 -0.69 9.61 -16.76
C ALA A 120 -1.57 10.43 -17.72
N GLU A 121 -1.60 10.09 -19.01
CA GLU A 121 -2.50 10.70 -20.00
C GLU A 121 -3.98 10.42 -19.67
N ILE A 122 -4.33 9.17 -19.36
CA ILE A 122 -5.70 8.80 -18.97
C ILE A 122 -6.12 9.53 -17.69
N GLU A 123 -5.26 9.60 -16.68
CA GLU A 123 -5.55 10.34 -15.44
C GLU A 123 -5.78 11.83 -15.71
N ALA A 124 -4.91 12.45 -16.53
CA ALA A 124 -5.03 13.86 -16.89
C ALA A 124 -6.32 14.12 -17.68
N GLU A 125 -6.63 13.29 -18.67
CA GLU A 125 -7.84 13.43 -19.49
C GLU A 125 -9.11 13.19 -18.66
N THR A 126 -9.08 12.19 -17.76
CA THR A 126 -10.18 11.94 -16.80
C THR A 126 -10.47 13.19 -15.97
N ASN A 127 -9.43 13.81 -15.40
CA ASN A 127 -9.62 15.02 -14.59
C ASN A 127 -10.08 16.20 -15.45
N ARG A 128 -9.64 16.31 -16.70
CA ARG A 128 -10.16 17.31 -17.62
C ARG A 128 -11.67 17.16 -17.87
N LYS A 129 -12.13 15.91 -18.10
CA LYS A 129 -13.55 15.59 -18.27
C LYS A 129 -14.39 15.87 -17.03
N ILE A 130 -13.82 15.61 -15.85
CA ILE A 130 -14.45 15.96 -14.58
C ILE A 130 -14.66 17.47 -14.49
N TRP A 131 -13.65 18.26 -14.81
CA TRP A 131 -13.72 19.73 -14.69
C TRP A 131 -14.58 20.41 -15.76
N GLU A 132 -14.92 19.72 -16.85
CA GLU A 132 -15.93 20.18 -17.83
C GLU A 132 -17.31 20.32 -17.18
N ASN A 133 -17.57 19.65 -16.05
CA ASN A 133 -18.81 19.69 -15.30
C ASN A 133 -20.06 19.38 -16.14
N SER A 134 -19.97 18.38 -17.00
CA SER A 134 -21.04 17.96 -17.87
C SER A 134 -22.13 17.21 -17.10
N GLU A 135 -23.39 17.35 -17.50
CA GLU A 135 -24.51 16.61 -16.93
C GLU A 135 -24.38 15.11 -17.26
N VAL A 136 -24.60 14.24 -16.27
CA VAL A 136 -24.62 12.80 -16.44
C VAL A 136 -26.03 12.34 -16.84
N GLU A 137 -26.13 11.76 -18.02
CA GLU A 137 -27.42 11.36 -18.58
C GLU A 137 -27.76 9.91 -18.20
N ILE A 138 -28.99 9.71 -17.69
CA ILE A 138 -29.51 8.38 -17.41
C ILE A 138 -30.72 8.13 -18.32
N THR A 139 -30.63 7.06 -19.10
CA THR A 139 -31.69 6.72 -20.08
C THR A 139 -32.11 5.25 -19.98
N TYR A 140 -33.33 4.97 -20.41
CA TYR A 140 -33.90 3.62 -20.44
C TYR A 140 -34.40 3.34 -21.87
N PRO A 141 -33.50 3.12 -22.84
CA PRO A 141 -33.88 2.96 -24.22
C PRO A 141 -34.70 1.68 -24.44
N SER A 142 -35.53 1.70 -25.48
CA SER A 142 -36.19 0.51 -25.99
C SER A 142 -35.19 -0.46 -26.62
N ARG A 143 -35.59 -1.71 -26.88
CA ARG A 143 -34.71 -2.72 -27.49
C ARG A 143 -34.22 -2.31 -28.88
N ASP A 144 -35.09 -1.71 -29.68
CA ASP A 144 -34.76 -1.22 -31.04
C ASP A 144 -33.76 -0.03 -31.02
N GLU A 145 -33.76 0.74 -29.94
CA GLU A 145 -32.79 1.83 -29.74
C GLU A 145 -31.46 1.28 -29.23
N LEU A 146 -31.48 0.31 -28.29
CA LEU A 146 -30.28 -0.35 -27.78
C LEU A 146 -29.44 -1.00 -28.89
N ASP A 147 -30.11 -1.64 -29.86
CA ASP A 147 -29.44 -2.30 -30.98
C ASP A 147 -28.66 -1.32 -31.90
N LYS A 148 -28.92 -0.02 -31.77
CA LYS A 148 -28.26 1.05 -32.56
C LYS A 148 -27.19 1.82 -31.76
N LEU A 149 -27.10 1.57 -30.47
CA LEU A 149 -26.17 2.24 -29.59
C LEU A 149 -24.92 1.40 -29.37
N ASP A 150 -23.78 2.03 -29.50
CA ASP A 150 -22.50 1.45 -29.05
C ASP A 150 -22.30 1.80 -27.56
N TYR A 151 -22.48 0.82 -26.70
CA TYR A 151 -22.35 0.97 -25.25
C TYR A 151 -21.60 -0.19 -24.62
N ARG A 152 -20.87 0.10 -23.56
CA ARG A 152 -20.16 -0.95 -22.81
C ARG A 152 -21.12 -1.72 -21.89
N SER A 153 -20.93 -3.01 -21.78
CA SER A 153 -21.65 -3.86 -20.83
C SER A 153 -20.76 -5.00 -20.35
N LYS A 154 -20.80 -5.28 -19.05
CA LYS A 154 -20.07 -6.40 -18.43
C LYS A 154 -20.84 -7.73 -18.50
N LYS A 155 -22.11 -7.72 -18.87
CA LYS A 155 -23.00 -8.91 -18.88
C LYS A 155 -23.95 -8.85 -20.07
N GLU A 156 -24.42 -10.01 -20.50
CA GLU A 156 -25.62 -10.07 -21.33
C GLU A 156 -26.81 -9.55 -20.54
N LEU A 157 -27.54 -8.61 -21.12
CA LEU A 157 -28.63 -7.91 -20.46
C LEU A 157 -29.97 -8.47 -20.89
N THR A 158 -30.81 -8.81 -19.92
CA THR A 158 -32.20 -9.21 -20.11
C THR A 158 -33.12 -8.22 -19.44
N GLY A 159 -34.24 -7.85 -20.09
CA GLY A 159 -35.18 -6.88 -19.56
C GLY A 159 -34.87 -5.43 -19.91
N GLN A 160 -35.31 -4.49 -19.07
CA GLN A 160 -35.07 -3.07 -19.24
C GLN A 160 -33.62 -2.71 -18.89
N VAL A 161 -32.93 -2.09 -19.83
CA VAL A 161 -31.53 -1.68 -19.66
C VAL A 161 -31.48 -0.19 -19.26
N ARG A 162 -30.74 0.08 -18.17
CA ARG A 162 -30.42 1.44 -17.75
C ARG A 162 -29.05 1.80 -18.30
N LEU A 163 -28.97 2.81 -19.15
CA LEU A 163 -27.73 3.37 -19.66
C LEU A 163 -27.34 4.63 -18.89
N VAL A 164 -26.08 4.74 -18.57
CA VAL A 164 -25.46 5.92 -17.97
C VAL A 164 -24.44 6.48 -18.96
N ARG A 165 -24.60 7.74 -19.33
CA ARG A 165 -23.71 8.45 -20.24
C ARG A 165 -22.91 9.50 -19.49
N PHE A 166 -21.60 9.43 -19.58
CA PHE A 166 -20.65 10.49 -19.24
C PHE A 166 -20.20 11.15 -20.55
N PRO A 167 -20.67 12.35 -20.89
CA PRO A 167 -20.45 12.95 -22.20
C PRO A 167 -18.98 13.00 -22.60
N GLY A 168 -18.65 12.47 -23.78
CA GLY A 168 -17.28 12.41 -24.32
C GLY A 168 -16.31 11.54 -23.49
N SER A 169 -16.83 10.57 -22.73
CA SER A 169 -16.00 9.66 -21.94
C SER A 169 -16.55 8.24 -21.90
N ASP A 170 -17.83 8.03 -21.60
CA ASP A 170 -18.38 6.70 -21.47
C ASP A 170 -19.88 6.64 -21.77
N LEU A 171 -20.33 5.51 -22.31
CA LEU A 171 -21.72 5.08 -22.35
C LEU A 171 -21.78 3.62 -21.92
N CYS A 172 -22.37 3.35 -20.77
CA CYS A 172 -22.33 2.01 -20.17
C CYS A 172 -23.67 1.60 -19.58
N ALA A 173 -23.98 0.31 -19.69
CA ALA A 173 -25.09 -0.29 -18.96
C ALA A 173 -24.73 -0.46 -17.49
N CYS A 174 -25.34 0.32 -16.62
CA CYS A 174 -25.03 0.32 -15.20
C CYS A 174 -26.26 0.60 -14.33
N CYS A 175 -26.42 -0.18 -13.25
CA CYS A 175 -27.47 -0.01 -12.26
C CYS A 175 -27.02 0.75 -11.00
N GLY A 176 -25.73 1.09 -10.88
CA GLY A 176 -25.15 1.77 -9.71
C GLY A 176 -25.64 3.22 -9.56
N THR A 177 -25.22 3.85 -8.47
CA THR A 177 -25.50 5.26 -8.23
C THR A 177 -24.37 6.13 -8.75
N HIS A 178 -24.72 7.26 -9.36
CA HIS A 178 -23.78 8.19 -9.99
C HIS A 178 -24.08 9.63 -9.58
N VAL A 179 -23.08 10.48 -9.73
CA VAL A 179 -23.23 11.93 -9.58
C VAL A 179 -24.12 12.50 -10.69
N THR A 180 -24.70 13.67 -10.48
CA THR A 180 -25.54 14.35 -11.49
C THR A 180 -24.71 15.12 -12.51
N HIS A 181 -23.56 15.63 -12.11
CA HIS A 181 -22.60 16.32 -12.97
C HIS A 181 -21.20 15.78 -12.75
N THR A 182 -20.39 15.71 -13.80
CA THR A 182 -19.01 15.19 -13.70
C THR A 182 -18.15 15.98 -12.70
N GLY A 183 -18.39 17.28 -12.54
CA GLY A 183 -17.68 18.12 -11.56
C GLY A 183 -17.86 17.70 -10.10
N GLU A 184 -18.98 17.03 -9.77
CA GLU A 184 -19.23 16.51 -8.42
C GLU A 184 -18.27 15.36 -8.04
N ILE A 185 -17.61 14.73 -9.02
CA ILE A 185 -16.53 13.74 -8.76
C ILE A 185 -15.34 14.43 -8.09
N GLY A 186 -15.06 15.69 -8.45
CA GLY A 186 -13.95 16.48 -7.92
C GLY A 186 -12.63 16.17 -8.60
N ALA A 187 -12.03 15.02 -8.34
CA ALA A 187 -10.81 14.56 -8.98
C ALA A 187 -10.68 13.04 -8.93
N VAL A 188 -9.84 12.50 -9.81
CA VAL A 188 -9.41 11.09 -9.82
C VAL A 188 -7.90 11.02 -9.66
N LYS A 189 -7.42 10.05 -8.87
CA LYS A 189 -6.00 9.74 -8.73
C LYS A 189 -5.76 8.24 -8.83
N ILE A 190 -4.92 7.84 -9.79
CA ILE A 190 -4.39 6.47 -9.88
C ILE A 190 -3.24 6.36 -8.87
N LEU A 191 -3.31 5.38 -7.97
CA LEU A 191 -2.34 5.18 -6.89
C LEU A 191 -1.29 4.13 -7.25
N THR A 192 -1.72 2.95 -7.69
CA THR A 192 -0.84 1.84 -8.07
C THR A 192 -1.35 1.11 -9.30
N VAL A 193 -0.42 0.43 -9.95
CA VAL A 193 -0.64 -0.41 -11.12
C VAL A 193 0.09 -1.71 -10.91
N GLU A 194 -0.60 -2.82 -11.06
CA GLU A 194 -0.05 -4.16 -10.90
C GLU A 194 -0.41 -5.03 -12.11
N ASN A 195 0.48 -5.94 -12.49
CA ASN A 195 0.12 -6.94 -13.49
C ASN A 195 -0.96 -7.85 -12.93
N PHE A 196 -2.01 -8.08 -13.69
CA PHE A 196 -3.14 -8.90 -13.28
C PHE A 196 -3.66 -9.71 -14.46
N HIS A 197 -3.53 -11.03 -14.40
CA HIS A 197 -3.82 -11.94 -15.53
C HIS A 197 -3.11 -11.49 -16.82
N GLU A 198 -3.86 -11.31 -17.91
CA GLU A 198 -3.34 -10.86 -19.20
C GLU A 198 -3.30 -9.32 -19.34
N GLY A 199 -3.69 -8.59 -18.31
CA GLY A 199 -3.78 -7.13 -18.27
C GLY A 199 -3.18 -6.54 -17.01
N ILE A 200 -3.82 -5.48 -16.51
CA ILE A 200 -3.39 -4.78 -15.31
C ILE A 200 -4.55 -4.55 -14.34
N ARG A 201 -4.23 -4.44 -13.06
CA ARG A 201 -5.10 -3.92 -12.01
C ARG A 201 -4.67 -2.52 -11.64
N LEU A 202 -5.58 -1.58 -11.76
CA LEU A 202 -5.44 -0.22 -11.25
C LEU A 202 -6.03 -0.15 -9.85
N THR A 203 -5.30 0.49 -8.92
CA THR A 203 -5.85 0.97 -7.66
C THR A 203 -5.97 2.48 -7.76
N MET A 204 -7.17 3.01 -7.54
CA MET A 204 -7.45 4.42 -7.68
C MET A 204 -8.45 4.93 -6.64
N ILE A 205 -8.54 6.24 -6.52
CA ILE A 205 -9.45 6.95 -5.63
C ILE A 205 -10.07 8.15 -6.36
N CYS A 206 -11.27 8.55 -5.93
CA CYS A 206 -11.96 9.70 -6.48
C CYS A 206 -12.45 10.63 -5.36
N GLY A 207 -12.76 11.87 -5.71
CA GLY A 207 -13.46 12.80 -4.86
C GLY A 207 -12.75 13.15 -3.56
N LYS A 208 -13.51 13.10 -2.47
CA LYS A 208 -12.98 13.42 -1.13
C LYS A 208 -11.75 12.58 -0.78
N ARG A 209 -11.70 11.31 -1.18
CA ARG A 209 -10.55 10.43 -0.89
C ARG A 209 -9.25 10.94 -1.51
N VAL A 210 -9.31 11.61 -2.68
CA VAL A 210 -8.14 12.25 -3.30
C VAL A 210 -7.60 13.38 -2.41
N MET A 211 -8.48 14.22 -1.87
CA MET A 211 -8.08 15.31 -0.97
C MET A 211 -7.49 14.79 0.33
N ASP A 212 -8.10 13.76 0.92
CA ASP A 212 -7.60 13.12 2.14
C ASP A 212 -6.20 12.51 1.90
N TYR A 213 -6.00 11.84 0.77
CA TYR A 213 -4.71 11.29 0.36
C TYR A 213 -3.65 12.39 0.14
N LEU A 214 -3.99 13.46 -0.58
CA LEU A 214 -3.07 14.59 -0.82
C LEU A 214 -2.67 15.28 0.48
N ASN A 215 -3.60 15.47 1.41
CA ASN A 215 -3.32 16.03 2.73
C ASN A 215 -2.36 15.15 3.52
N MET A 216 -2.59 13.82 3.55
CA MET A 216 -1.69 12.86 4.19
C MET A 216 -0.28 12.92 3.60
N VAL A 217 -0.15 12.87 2.27
CA VAL A 217 1.14 12.93 1.58
C VAL A 217 1.85 14.27 1.84
N ASN A 218 1.12 15.39 1.80
CA ASN A 218 1.67 16.70 2.09
C ASN A 218 2.17 16.80 3.54
N ASP A 219 1.43 16.27 4.52
CA ASP A 219 1.86 16.27 5.92
C ASP A 219 3.10 15.40 6.15
N GLN A 220 3.19 14.23 5.51
CA GLN A 220 4.41 13.41 5.52
C GLN A 220 5.60 14.17 4.93
N ASN A 221 5.41 14.81 3.77
CA ASN A 221 6.46 15.59 3.13
C ASN A 221 6.91 16.78 3.98
N ARG A 222 5.98 17.46 4.66
CA ARG A 222 6.32 18.54 5.63
C ARG A 222 7.17 18.04 6.78
N GLN A 223 6.86 16.86 7.33
CA GLN A 223 7.66 16.26 8.42
C GLN A 223 9.07 15.93 7.94
N VAL A 224 9.24 15.38 6.73
CA VAL A 224 10.55 15.13 6.11
C VAL A 224 11.29 16.45 5.88
N SER A 225 10.62 17.46 5.33
CA SER A 225 11.14 18.81 5.11
C SER A 225 11.73 19.41 6.41
N MET A 226 10.98 19.34 7.52
CA MET A 226 11.46 19.83 8.82
C MET A 226 12.69 19.06 9.33
N LYS A 227 12.68 17.72 9.27
CA LYS A 227 13.81 16.89 9.73
C LYS A 227 15.09 17.14 8.95
N LEU A 228 14.98 17.41 7.66
CA LEU A 228 16.11 17.64 6.77
C LEU A 228 16.46 19.11 6.57
N SER A 229 15.73 20.04 7.22
CA SER A 229 15.88 21.48 7.01
C SER A 229 15.86 21.85 5.51
N ALA A 230 15.00 21.20 4.74
CA ALA A 230 14.86 21.35 3.30
C ALA A 230 13.53 22.00 2.94
N LYS A 231 13.42 22.65 1.78
CA LYS A 231 12.12 23.11 1.27
C LYS A 231 11.24 21.93 0.87
N ILE A 232 9.92 22.09 0.94
CA ILE A 232 8.95 21.03 0.63
C ILE A 232 9.17 20.41 -0.77
N GLY A 233 9.51 21.22 -1.78
CA GLY A 233 9.80 20.74 -3.13
C GLY A 233 11.22 20.18 -3.33
N GLU A 234 12.08 20.20 -2.31
CA GLU A 234 13.48 19.76 -2.37
C GLU A 234 13.79 18.57 -1.45
N THR A 235 12.77 17.96 -0.85
CA THR A 235 12.93 16.86 0.12
C THR A 235 13.62 15.64 -0.49
N ALA A 236 13.29 15.25 -1.72
CA ALA A 236 13.95 14.15 -2.41
C ALA A 236 15.45 14.41 -2.62
N ALA A 237 15.82 15.63 -3.03
CA ALA A 237 17.23 16.01 -3.19
C ALA A 237 17.97 16.06 -1.83
N ALA A 238 17.28 16.44 -0.75
CA ALA A 238 17.85 16.43 0.60
C ALA A 238 18.10 14.99 1.10
N VAL A 239 17.19 14.05 0.81
CA VAL A 239 17.38 12.62 1.11
C VAL A 239 18.58 12.07 0.34
N ALA A 240 18.71 12.38 -0.97
CA ALA A 240 19.85 11.94 -1.77
C ALA A 240 21.18 12.43 -1.18
N ARG A 241 21.27 13.72 -0.82
CA ARG A 241 22.48 14.27 -0.15
C ARG A 241 22.80 13.57 1.16
N LEU A 242 21.78 13.26 1.97
CA LEU A 242 21.97 12.52 3.23
C LEU A 242 22.46 11.09 2.98
N GLN A 243 21.97 10.43 1.95
CA GLN A 243 22.45 9.10 1.54
C GLN A 243 23.91 9.14 1.10
N ASP A 244 24.29 10.10 0.26
CA ASP A 244 25.67 10.29 -0.21
C ASP A 244 26.61 10.59 0.97
N GLU A 245 26.20 11.45 1.88
CA GLU A 245 26.98 11.75 3.09
C GLU A 245 27.14 10.54 3.98
N ASN A 246 26.07 9.77 4.20
CA ASN A 246 26.14 8.53 4.98
C ASN A 246 27.09 7.52 4.34
N PHE A 247 27.04 7.35 3.01
CA PHE A 247 27.97 6.48 2.28
C PHE A 247 29.43 6.93 2.46
N ARG A 248 29.69 8.24 2.31
CA ARG A 248 31.02 8.82 2.50
C ARG A 248 31.53 8.63 3.94
N LEU A 249 30.68 8.87 4.93
CA LEU A 249 31.03 8.68 6.35
C LEU A 249 31.33 7.21 6.68
N LYS A 250 30.52 6.29 6.18
CA LYS A 250 30.81 4.85 6.31
C LYS A 250 32.15 4.47 5.69
N GLY A 251 32.48 5.04 4.52
CA GLY A 251 33.80 4.85 3.89
C GLY A 251 34.95 5.38 4.76
N GLN A 252 34.78 6.56 5.36
CA GLN A 252 35.79 7.14 6.27
C GLN A 252 35.96 6.29 7.54
N VAL A 253 34.87 5.86 8.16
CA VAL A 253 34.92 4.97 9.34
C VAL A 253 35.64 3.68 9.00
N ASN A 254 35.34 3.06 7.86
CA ASN A 254 36.03 1.84 7.41
C ASN A 254 37.52 2.06 7.17
N HIS A 255 37.91 3.18 6.57
CA HIS A 255 39.31 3.51 6.34
C HIS A 255 40.05 3.73 7.67
N MET A 256 39.48 4.51 8.60
CA MET A 256 40.06 4.70 9.94
C MET A 256 40.18 3.37 10.70
N PHE A 257 39.23 2.47 10.53
CA PHE A 257 39.31 1.14 11.12
C PHE A 257 40.41 0.29 10.50
N ASP A 258 40.63 0.35 9.18
CA ASP A 258 41.76 -0.33 8.52
C ASP A 258 43.13 0.20 8.99
N GLU A 259 43.22 1.53 9.23
CA GLU A 259 44.43 2.13 9.83
C GLU A 259 44.64 1.62 11.26
N LEU A 260 43.55 1.53 12.07
CA LEU A 260 43.60 0.95 13.41
C LEU A 260 44.07 -0.52 13.38
N CYS A 261 43.49 -1.34 12.49
CA CYS A 261 43.94 -2.72 12.31
C CYS A 261 45.44 -2.82 11.95
N THR A 262 45.92 -1.89 11.10
CA THR A 262 47.33 -1.83 10.71
C THR A 262 48.24 -1.48 11.90
N VAL A 263 47.85 -0.54 12.74
CA VAL A 263 48.60 -0.15 13.95
C VAL A 263 48.61 -1.30 14.95
N GLU A 264 47.43 -1.90 15.20
CA GLU A 264 47.31 -3.05 16.12
C GLU A 264 48.18 -4.22 15.67
N ALA A 265 48.11 -4.57 14.38
CA ALA A 265 48.93 -5.63 13.80
C ALA A 265 50.46 -5.41 14.00
N LYS A 266 50.92 -4.16 13.94
CA LYS A 266 52.36 -3.83 14.21
C LYS A 266 52.74 -4.06 15.65
N ASN A 267 51.86 -3.81 16.61
CA ASN A 267 52.11 -4.02 18.03
C ASN A 267 52.39 -5.51 18.33
N TRP A 268 51.87 -6.40 17.51
CA TRP A 268 51.99 -7.85 17.67
C TRP A 268 52.95 -8.53 16.66
N GLU A 269 53.79 -7.75 15.98
CA GLU A 269 54.74 -8.29 14.99
C GLU A 269 55.75 -9.22 15.66
N GLY A 270 55.83 -10.48 15.20
CA GLY A 270 56.69 -11.51 15.73
C GLY A 270 56.20 -12.14 17.06
N ALA A 271 55.09 -11.71 17.60
CA ALA A 271 54.47 -12.35 18.75
C ALA A 271 54.00 -13.78 18.40
N GLY A 272 53.83 -14.63 19.42
CA GLY A 272 53.22 -15.96 19.28
C GLY A 272 51.74 -15.90 19.02
N SER A 273 50.94 -16.64 19.77
CA SER A 273 49.48 -16.51 19.74
C SER A 273 49.00 -15.22 20.45
N VAL A 274 48.00 -14.57 19.88
CA VAL A 274 47.49 -13.25 20.34
C VAL A 274 46.02 -13.34 20.66
N LEU A 275 45.64 -12.80 21.81
CA LEU A 275 44.22 -12.59 22.20
C LEU A 275 43.99 -11.09 22.37
N LEU A 276 42.97 -10.60 21.66
CA LEU A 276 42.56 -9.19 21.73
C LEU A 276 41.14 -9.06 22.25
N PHE A 277 40.92 -8.07 23.09
CA PHE A 277 39.62 -7.73 23.63
C PHE A 277 39.29 -6.29 23.27
N HIS A 278 38.18 -6.09 22.62
CA HIS A 278 37.64 -4.79 22.22
C HIS A 278 36.18 -4.64 22.67
N GLU A 279 35.66 -3.44 22.59
CA GLU A 279 34.25 -3.16 22.84
C GLU A 279 33.63 -2.54 21.60
N GLY A 280 32.41 -2.98 21.26
CA GLY A 280 31.57 -2.36 20.22
C GLY A 280 32.05 -2.54 18.78
N LEU A 281 32.93 -3.54 18.51
CA LEU A 281 33.25 -3.93 17.14
C LEU A 281 32.14 -4.82 16.59
N GLU A 282 31.70 -4.54 15.36
CA GLU A 282 30.81 -5.42 14.62
C GLU A 282 31.53 -6.68 14.13
N ALA A 283 30.80 -7.76 13.84
CA ALA A 283 31.37 -9.05 13.44
C ALA A 283 32.36 -8.96 12.26
N ASP A 284 32.10 -8.11 11.24
CA ASP A 284 33.07 -7.89 10.15
C ASP A 284 34.33 -7.17 10.61
N GLN A 285 34.23 -6.25 11.56
CA GLN A 285 35.36 -5.53 12.15
C GLN A 285 36.23 -6.47 12.98
N VAL A 286 35.60 -7.34 13.79
CA VAL A 286 36.32 -8.40 14.55
C VAL A 286 37.13 -9.28 13.60
N ARG A 287 36.53 -9.74 12.51
CA ARG A 287 37.19 -10.54 11.47
C ARG A 287 38.37 -9.81 10.85
N ARG A 288 38.18 -8.55 10.42
CA ARG A 288 39.23 -7.74 9.78
C ARG A 288 40.42 -7.47 10.72
N MET A 289 40.14 -7.22 12.01
CA MET A 289 41.15 -7.03 13.02
C MET A 289 41.96 -8.32 13.21
N ALA A 290 41.31 -9.47 13.35
CA ALA A 290 41.97 -10.78 13.47
C ALA A 290 42.81 -11.09 12.24
N ASP A 291 42.30 -10.87 11.04
CA ASP A 291 43.02 -11.07 9.78
C ASP A 291 44.30 -10.20 9.70
N ALA A 292 44.23 -8.94 10.12
CA ALA A 292 45.35 -8.02 10.10
C ALA A 292 46.48 -8.46 11.08
N VAL A 293 46.11 -8.78 12.32
CA VAL A 293 47.05 -9.21 13.36
C VAL A 293 47.70 -10.57 13.01
N MET A 294 46.88 -11.49 12.45
CA MET A 294 47.39 -12.80 12.02
C MET A 294 48.45 -12.74 10.93
N GLN A 295 48.45 -11.71 10.10
CA GLN A 295 49.49 -11.51 9.08
C GLN A 295 50.86 -11.15 9.70
N LYS A 296 50.88 -10.75 10.97
CA LYS A 296 52.08 -10.27 11.67
C LYS A 296 52.52 -11.14 12.83
N CYS A 297 51.63 -11.82 13.50
CA CYS A 297 51.98 -12.77 14.56
C CYS A 297 52.39 -14.13 13.96
N SER A 298 53.07 -14.96 14.77
CA SER A 298 53.59 -16.28 14.37
C SER A 298 52.74 -17.46 14.88
N GLY A 299 51.62 -17.18 15.55
CA GLY A 299 50.68 -18.15 16.11
C GLY A 299 49.22 -17.90 15.67
N CYS A 300 48.29 -18.29 16.54
CA CYS A 300 46.84 -17.99 16.32
C CYS A 300 46.50 -16.57 16.77
N CYS A 301 45.51 -15.98 16.17
CA CYS A 301 44.89 -14.73 16.65
C CYS A 301 43.43 -14.96 16.95
N ALA A 302 42.95 -14.53 18.11
CA ALA A 302 41.53 -14.43 18.44
C ALA A 302 41.18 -13.02 18.89
N VAL A 303 40.11 -12.49 18.36
CA VAL A 303 39.59 -11.16 18.73
C VAL A 303 38.19 -11.34 19.29
N PHE A 304 37.96 -10.72 20.44
CA PHE A 304 36.69 -10.71 21.15
C PHE A 304 36.16 -9.27 21.19
N SER A 305 34.90 -9.11 20.94
CA SER A 305 34.23 -7.84 21.11
C SER A 305 33.05 -7.99 22.05
N ALA A 306 32.98 -7.16 23.10
CA ALA A 306 31.81 -7.11 23.95
C ALA A 306 30.73 -6.30 23.29
N ASN A 307 29.53 -6.89 23.16
CA ASN A 307 28.32 -6.22 22.73
C ASN A 307 27.64 -5.55 23.93
N GLY A 308 26.86 -4.48 23.69
CA GLY A 308 26.19 -3.75 24.76
C GLY A 308 25.11 -4.56 25.51
N ASP A 309 24.75 -5.75 25.03
CA ASP A 309 23.80 -6.69 25.66
C ASP A 309 24.49 -7.76 26.54
N GLY A 310 25.82 -7.69 26.69
CA GLY A 310 26.62 -8.66 27.44
C GLY A 310 27.02 -9.91 26.66
N SER A 311 26.68 -10.01 25.39
CA SER A 311 27.22 -11.04 24.48
C SER A 311 28.58 -10.60 23.90
N HIS A 312 29.28 -11.53 23.27
CA HIS A 312 30.56 -11.26 22.63
C HIS A 312 30.60 -11.89 21.25
N ASP A 313 31.01 -11.09 20.25
CA ASP A 313 31.40 -11.62 18.95
C ASP A 313 32.82 -12.16 19.00
N ILE A 314 33.04 -13.38 18.52
CA ILE A 314 34.31 -14.04 18.49
C ILE A 314 34.69 -14.35 17.04
N PHE A 315 35.84 -13.90 16.62
CA PHE A 315 36.43 -14.34 15.38
C PHE A 315 37.86 -14.81 15.62
N TYR A 316 38.21 -15.93 15.04
CA TYR A 316 39.59 -16.43 15.05
C TYR A 316 40.03 -16.82 13.65
N CYS A 317 41.28 -16.54 13.36
CA CYS A 317 41.96 -16.99 12.15
C CYS A 317 43.06 -17.99 12.49
N ILE A 318 43.28 -18.96 11.59
CA ILE A 318 44.30 -19.96 11.75
C ILE A 318 45.32 -19.79 10.64
N GLU A 319 46.58 -20.06 10.98
CA GLU A 319 47.66 -20.04 10.01
C GLU A 319 47.42 -20.98 8.81
N LYS A 320 47.78 -20.51 7.61
CA LYS A 320 47.66 -21.25 6.34
C LYS A 320 48.31 -22.66 6.47
N GLY A 321 47.47 -23.67 6.62
CA GLY A 321 47.93 -25.08 6.61
C GLY A 321 47.45 -25.95 7.78
N MET A 322 46.84 -25.41 8.82
CA MET A 322 46.23 -26.20 9.89
C MET A 322 44.86 -26.74 9.52
N LYS A 323 44.63 -28.02 9.67
CA LYS A 323 43.36 -28.71 9.50
C LYS A 323 42.53 -28.64 10.80
N ALA A 324 41.26 -28.60 10.62
CA ALA A 324 40.03 -28.83 11.42
C ALA A 324 40.07 -29.15 12.95
N ASP A 325 41.18 -29.34 13.61
CA ASP A 325 41.25 -29.60 15.06
C ASP A 325 41.28 -28.31 15.92
N THR A 326 40.88 -27.25 15.39
CA THR A 326 41.18 -25.88 15.83
C THR A 326 40.18 -25.36 16.88
N VAL A 327 38.97 -25.87 16.92
CA VAL A 327 38.02 -25.56 18.03
C VAL A 327 38.64 -26.00 19.36
N VAL A 328 39.34 -27.17 19.38
CA VAL A 328 40.03 -27.67 20.55
C VAL A 328 41.22 -26.79 20.94
N ALA A 329 41.90 -26.14 19.98
CA ALA A 329 43.02 -25.23 20.27
C ALA A 329 42.55 -23.92 20.88
N VAL A 330 41.42 -23.37 20.44
CA VAL A 330 40.82 -22.16 21.03
C VAL A 330 40.23 -22.46 22.39
N GLU A 331 39.52 -23.58 22.56
CA GLU A 331 39.03 -24.01 23.88
C GLU A 331 40.19 -24.24 24.88
N LYS A 332 41.30 -24.80 24.43
CA LYS A 332 42.49 -24.99 25.24
C LYS A 332 43.19 -23.67 25.57
N LEU A 333 43.28 -22.72 24.60
CA LEU A 333 43.78 -21.36 24.82
C LEU A 333 42.88 -20.60 25.80
N LEU A 334 41.58 -20.72 25.71
CA LEU A 334 40.64 -20.13 26.66
C LEU A 334 40.74 -20.77 28.05
N GLN A 335 40.94 -22.09 28.14
CA GLN A 335 41.20 -22.80 29.41
C GLN A 335 42.51 -22.39 30.05
N ASP A 336 43.58 -22.30 29.27
CA ASP A 336 44.93 -21.91 29.76
C ASP A 336 44.94 -20.41 30.21
N HIS A 337 44.07 -19.56 29.68
CA HIS A 337 43.94 -18.14 30.07
C HIS A 337 42.93 -17.89 31.19
N THR A 338 41.98 -18.79 31.47
CA THR A 338 41.10 -18.67 32.63
C THR A 338 41.81 -18.91 33.96
N GLU A 339 43.04 -19.47 33.95
CA GLU A 339 43.91 -19.57 35.13
C GLU A 339 44.84 -18.35 35.30
N MET A 340 44.92 -17.43 34.35
CA MET A 340 45.58 -16.14 34.50
C MET A 340 44.56 -15.11 34.99
N GLU A 341 44.75 -14.62 36.22
CA GLU A 341 44.01 -13.51 36.80
C GLU A 341 43.88 -12.37 35.77
N LEU A 342 42.62 -11.95 35.50
CA LEU A 342 42.32 -10.72 34.81
C LEU A 342 42.95 -9.57 35.61
N VAL A 343 44.16 -9.18 35.26
CA VAL A 343 44.71 -7.90 35.68
C VAL A 343 43.92 -6.82 34.97
N ASN A 344 42.86 -6.38 35.61
CA ASN A 344 42.20 -5.13 35.32
C ASN A 344 43.12 -4.02 35.79
N ASP A 345 43.94 -3.51 34.89
CA ASP A 345 44.53 -2.18 35.01
C ASP A 345 44.29 -1.47 33.67
N PHE A 346 43.15 -0.77 33.63
CA PHE A 346 43.04 0.55 33.00
C PHE A 346 41.67 1.18 33.38
#